data_2e08fca398dda552fd7978117772e45b
#
_entry.id   2e08fca398dda552fd7978117772e45b
#
_cell.length_a   1.000
_cell.length_b   1.000
_cell.length_c   1.000
_cell.angle_alpha   90.00
_cell.angle_beta   90.00
_cell.angle_gamma   90.00
#
_symmetry.space_group_name_H-M   'P 1'
#
loop_
_entity.id
_entity.type
_entity.pdbx_description
1 polymer ?
#
loop_
_entity_poly.entity_id
_entity_poly.type
_entity_poly.pdbx_seq_one_letter_code
_entity_poly.pdbx_strand_id
1 'polypeptide(L)'
;MLVHILRTPADAAGQALLEEHYRMRHRVFVDQQGWEALRRPDSRDVDAFDNDDATHILITSQSILVGGSRLTPLDRPNLLQTVFNGLVLGNLPAAPWLGADWTRFYVRPDRRQGRRRTPESAALFCAVMEHALCEGLAYITFVSSIYMLEHGTSVGWKITPLGPPAMIDGKPTIAAWIEVSEAALYNVRKATGMQRILVLGHRCMAPGAEHPPVH
;
A
#
# COMPACT_ATOMS: atom_id res chain seq x y z
N MET A 1 0.18 -7.45 17.27
CA MET A 1 0.17 -7.47 15.80
C MET A 1 1.59 -7.62 15.30
N LEU A 2 1.82 -8.40 14.25
CA LEU A 2 3.09 -8.56 13.57
C LEU A 2 2.94 -8.03 12.13
N VAL A 3 3.98 -7.38 11.63
CA VAL A 3 4.07 -6.92 10.24
C VAL A 3 4.97 -7.88 9.47
N HIS A 4 4.50 -8.30 8.30
CA HIS A 4 5.26 -9.14 7.37
C HIS A 4 5.48 -8.35 6.09
N ILE A 5 6.72 -8.30 5.63
CA ILE A 5 7.09 -7.73 4.34
C ILE A 5 7.45 -8.89 3.43
N LEU A 6 6.62 -9.14 2.42
CA LEU A 6 6.78 -10.26 1.50
C LEU A 6 6.98 -9.73 0.08
N ARG A 7 8.03 -10.21 -0.59
CA ARG A 7 8.20 -10.12 -2.04
C ARG A 7 7.88 -11.50 -2.63
N THR A 8 8.84 -12.21 -3.13
CA THR A 8 8.68 -13.62 -3.51
C THR A 8 9.00 -14.50 -2.29
N PRO A 9 8.00 -15.04 -1.55
CA PRO A 9 8.29 -15.80 -0.34
C PRO A 9 8.97 -17.12 -0.67
N ALA A 10 10.09 -17.36 0.01
CA ALA A 10 10.92 -18.55 -0.19
C ALA A 10 10.45 -19.75 0.65
N ASP A 11 9.66 -19.53 1.70
CA ASP A 11 9.19 -20.57 2.61
C ASP A 11 7.68 -20.82 2.51
N ALA A 12 7.24 -21.98 2.98
CA ALA A 12 5.83 -22.39 2.93
C ALA A 12 4.91 -21.48 3.76
N ALA A 13 5.41 -20.90 4.85
CA ALA A 13 4.61 -20.02 5.71
C ALA A 13 4.31 -18.68 5.02
N GLY A 14 5.32 -18.08 4.39
CA GLY A 14 5.16 -16.87 3.59
C GLY A 14 4.26 -17.10 2.37
N GLN A 15 4.41 -18.24 1.70
CA GLN A 15 3.53 -18.62 0.58
C GLN A 15 2.08 -18.76 1.03
N ALA A 16 1.82 -19.44 2.15
CA ALA A 16 0.47 -19.58 2.71
C ALA A 16 -0.14 -18.23 3.11
N LEU A 17 0.65 -17.33 3.70
CA LEU A 17 0.19 -16.00 4.09
C LEU A 17 -0.12 -15.14 2.86
N LEU A 18 0.68 -15.22 1.80
CA LEU A 18 0.43 -14.53 0.54
C LEU A 18 -0.82 -15.06 -0.16
N GLU A 19 -1.05 -16.36 -0.13
CA GLU A 19 -2.26 -16.98 -0.66
C GLU A 19 -3.51 -16.53 0.12
N GLU A 20 -3.45 -16.46 1.45
CA GLU A 20 -4.54 -15.92 2.27
C GLU A 20 -4.80 -14.44 1.94
N HIS A 21 -3.74 -13.66 1.69
CA HIS A 21 -3.84 -12.26 1.26
C HIS A 21 -4.61 -12.13 -0.05
N TYR A 22 -4.33 -12.91 -1.08
CA TYR A 22 -5.04 -12.86 -2.36
C TYR A 22 -6.53 -13.20 -2.22
N ARG A 23 -6.87 -14.17 -1.39
CA ARG A 23 -8.27 -14.51 -1.07
C ARG A 23 -8.97 -13.42 -0.28
N MET A 24 -8.27 -12.81 0.67
CA MET A 24 -8.82 -11.68 1.44
C MET A 24 -9.05 -10.45 0.56
N ARG A 25 -8.16 -10.17 -0.39
CA ARG A 25 -8.32 -9.11 -1.40
C ARG A 25 -9.59 -9.36 -2.23
N HIS A 26 -9.80 -10.57 -2.73
CA HIS A 26 -11.02 -10.93 -3.47
C HIS A 26 -12.26 -10.67 -2.62
N ARG A 27 -12.29 -11.16 -1.38
CA ARG A 27 -13.42 -10.92 -0.46
C ARG A 27 -13.69 -9.43 -0.24
N VAL A 28 -12.64 -8.62 -0.11
CA VAL A 28 -12.80 -7.18 0.17
C VAL A 28 -13.16 -6.41 -1.10
N PHE A 29 -12.43 -6.60 -2.18
CA PHE A 29 -12.58 -5.76 -3.37
C PHE A 29 -13.68 -6.26 -4.31
N VAL A 30 -13.84 -7.56 -4.47
CA VAL A 30 -14.87 -8.13 -5.34
C VAL A 30 -16.20 -8.28 -4.58
N ASP A 31 -16.21 -9.07 -3.49
CA ASP A 31 -17.48 -9.43 -2.87
C ASP A 31 -18.13 -8.28 -2.08
N GLN A 32 -17.32 -7.38 -1.47
CA GLN A 32 -17.87 -6.28 -0.67
C GLN A 32 -17.88 -4.93 -1.40
N GLN A 33 -16.86 -4.62 -2.21
CA GLN A 33 -16.80 -3.33 -2.92
C GLN A 33 -17.38 -3.39 -4.32
N GLY A 34 -17.67 -4.60 -4.85
CA GLY A 34 -18.32 -4.81 -6.14
C GLY A 34 -17.40 -4.60 -7.34
N TRP A 35 -16.07 -4.80 -7.20
CA TRP A 35 -15.14 -4.66 -8.31
C TRP A 35 -15.19 -5.92 -9.20
N GLU A 36 -16.28 -6.07 -9.93
CA GLU A 36 -16.58 -7.28 -10.74
C GLU A 36 -15.51 -7.60 -11.79
N ALA A 37 -14.81 -6.59 -12.31
CA ALA A 37 -13.69 -6.80 -13.24
C ALA A 37 -12.54 -7.63 -12.65
N LEU A 38 -12.45 -7.71 -11.32
CA LEU A 38 -11.44 -8.51 -10.61
C LEU A 38 -11.94 -9.92 -10.26
N ARG A 39 -13.20 -10.25 -10.53
CA ARG A 39 -13.76 -11.56 -10.17
C ARG A 39 -13.05 -12.68 -10.91
N ARG A 40 -12.61 -13.68 -10.16
CA ARG A 40 -11.94 -14.88 -10.67
C ARG A 40 -12.62 -16.14 -10.12
N PRO A 41 -12.66 -17.26 -10.87
CA PRO A 41 -13.28 -18.51 -10.43
C PRO A 41 -12.62 -19.12 -9.19
N ASP A 42 -11.32 -18.86 -8.99
CA ASP A 42 -10.52 -19.35 -7.86
C ASP A 42 -10.66 -18.48 -6.59
N SER A 43 -11.51 -17.43 -6.63
CA SER A 43 -11.73 -16.48 -5.55
C SER A 43 -10.45 -15.80 -5.05
N ARG A 44 -9.51 -15.51 -5.97
CA ARG A 44 -8.26 -14.80 -5.72
C ARG A 44 -8.23 -13.48 -6.50
N ASP A 45 -7.83 -12.39 -5.87
CA ASP A 45 -7.47 -11.15 -6.56
C ASP A 45 -5.96 -11.14 -6.79
N VAL A 46 -5.56 -11.64 -7.95
CA VAL A 46 -4.17 -11.62 -8.44
C VAL A 46 -4.18 -10.94 -9.80
N ASP A 47 -3.34 -9.94 -9.98
CA ASP A 47 -3.20 -9.20 -11.23
C ASP A 47 -1.74 -9.24 -11.75
N ALA A 48 -1.50 -8.62 -12.91
CA ALA A 48 -0.17 -8.60 -13.54
C ALA A 48 0.92 -7.90 -12.69
N PHE A 49 0.53 -7.16 -11.68
CA PHE A 49 1.43 -6.42 -10.79
C PHE A 49 1.73 -7.19 -9.48
N ASP A 50 1.19 -8.40 -9.33
CA ASP A 50 1.55 -9.34 -8.25
C ASP A 50 2.71 -10.23 -8.72
N ASN A 51 3.83 -9.62 -9.08
CA ASN A 51 5.05 -10.24 -9.58
C ASN A 51 6.22 -10.05 -8.60
N ASP A 52 7.42 -10.44 -8.99
CA ASP A 52 8.61 -10.38 -8.13
C ASP A 52 9.03 -8.97 -7.71
N ASP A 53 8.58 -7.93 -8.43
CA ASP A 53 8.80 -6.52 -8.07
C ASP A 53 7.84 -6.04 -6.97
N ALA A 54 6.72 -6.75 -6.74
CA ALA A 54 5.71 -6.36 -5.78
C ALA A 54 6.17 -6.63 -4.33
N THR A 55 5.92 -5.65 -3.47
CA THR A 55 6.09 -5.81 -2.02
C THR A 55 4.73 -5.83 -1.33
N HIS A 56 4.40 -6.94 -0.69
CA HIS A 56 3.17 -7.08 0.10
C HIS A 56 3.49 -6.79 1.56
N ILE A 57 2.76 -5.81 2.13
CA ILE A 57 2.84 -5.44 3.54
C ILE A 57 1.61 -6.00 4.22
N LEU A 58 1.79 -7.02 5.04
CA LEU A 58 0.71 -7.79 5.66
C LEU A 58 0.77 -7.67 7.17
N ILE A 59 -0.39 -7.66 7.81
CA ILE A 59 -0.49 -7.60 9.26
C ILE A 59 -1.25 -8.81 9.78
N THR A 60 -0.63 -9.51 10.72
CA THR A 60 -1.29 -10.58 11.47
C THR A 60 -1.52 -10.20 12.92
N SER A 61 -2.60 -10.71 13.49
CA SER A 61 -2.91 -10.64 14.92
C SER A 61 -3.30 -12.03 15.38
N GLN A 62 -2.59 -12.57 16.37
CA GLN A 62 -2.79 -13.96 16.82
C GLN A 62 -2.75 -14.97 15.66
N SER A 63 -1.75 -14.81 14.78
CA SER A 63 -1.53 -15.61 13.57
C SER A 63 -2.64 -15.53 12.51
N ILE A 64 -3.59 -14.62 12.63
CA ILE A 64 -4.67 -14.38 11.67
C ILE A 64 -4.33 -13.14 10.84
N LEU A 65 -4.45 -13.22 9.52
CA LEU A 65 -4.30 -12.07 8.63
C LEU A 65 -5.46 -11.08 8.86
N VAL A 66 -5.12 -9.84 9.28
CA VAL A 66 -6.10 -8.81 9.64
C VAL A 66 -6.05 -7.57 8.75
N GLY A 67 -5.03 -7.45 7.91
CA GLY A 67 -4.91 -6.35 6.97
C GLY A 67 -3.73 -6.54 6.02
N GLY A 68 -3.76 -5.82 4.91
CA GLY A 68 -2.69 -5.88 3.93
C GLY A 68 -2.73 -4.73 2.92
N SER A 69 -1.63 -4.58 2.21
CA SER A 69 -1.48 -3.68 1.08
C SER A 69 -0.33 -4.14 0.18
N ARG A 70 -0.23 -3.53 -1.01
CA ARG A 70 0.84 -3.79 -1.97
C ARG A 70 1.51 -2.47 -2.36
N LEU A 71 2.84 -2.50 -2.47
CA LEU A 71 3.66 -1.48 -3.13
C LEU A 71 4.27 -2.08 -4.40
N THR A 72 4.20 -1.33 -5.50
CA THR A 72 4.89 -1.66 -6.77
C THR A 72 5.78 -0.50 -7.17
N PRO A 73 7.05 -0.74 -7.59
CA PRO A 73 7.94 0.35 -8.01
C PRO A 73 7.36 1.14 -9.18
N LEU A 74 7.59 2.46 -9.21
CA LEU A 74 7.07 3.32 -10.28
C LEU A 74 7.96 3.32 -11.54
N ASP A 75 9.16 2.77 -11.48
CA ASP A 75 10.03 2.52 -12.64
C ASP A 75 9.72 1.18 -13.34
N ARG A 76 8.72 0.45 -12.88
CA ARG A 76 8.18 -0.79 -13.46
C ARG A 76 6.71 -0.59 -13.84
N PRO A 77 6.15 -1.44 -14.71
CA PRO A 77 4.71 -1.40 -14.98
C PRO A 77 3.90 -1.50 -13.69
N ASN A 78 3.00 -0.55 -13.45
CA ASN A 78 2.18 -0.45 -12.24
C ASN A 78 0.77 0.03 -12.57
N LEU A 79 -0.11 0.00 -11.59
CA LEU A 79 -1.54 0.28 -11.79
C LEU A 79 -1.77 1.75 -12.15
N LEU A 80 -1.06 2.69 -11.50
CA LEU A 80 -1.19 4.12 -11.77
C LEU A 80 -0.90 4.45 -13.23
N GLN A 81 0.20 3.93 -13.77
CA GLN A 81 0.67 4.25 -15.12
C GLN A 81 -0.09 3.51 -16.23
N THR A 82 -0.71 2.38 -15.93
CA THR A 82 -1.38 1.56 -16.96
C THR A 82 -2.90 1.71 -16.94
N VAL A 83 -3.52 1.59 -15.77
CA VAL A 83 -4.98 1.61 -15.61
C VAL A 83 -5.50 3.00 -15.30
N PHE A 84 -4.76 3.76 -14.46
CA PHE A 84 -5.20 5.05 -13.94
C PHE A 84 -4.39 6.25 -14.48
N ASN A 85 -3.67 6.08 -15.58
CA ASN A 85 -2.86 7.13 -16.22
C ASN A 85 -3.65 8.40 -16.54
N GLY A 86 -4.93 8.28 -16.87
CA GLY A 86 -5.84 9.42 -17.11
C GLY A 86 -6.12 10.30 -15.90
N LEU A 87 -5.77 9.86 -14.68
CA LEU A 87 -5.85 10.66 -13.45
C LEU A 87 -4.59 11.49 -13.18
N VAL A 88 -3.55 11.32 -14.00
CA VAL A 88 -2.25 12.01 -13.83
C VAL A 88 -2.11 13.07 -14.91
N LEU A 89 -2.22 14.35 -14.53
CA LEU A 89 -2.09 15.49 -15.47
C LEU A 89 -0.77 16.22 -15.30
N GLY A 90 0.03 15.89 -14.30
CA GLY A 90 1.32 16.52 -14.00
C GLY A 90 2.47 15.52 -13.99
N ASN A 91 3.64 16.01 -13.59
CA ASN A 91 4.80 15.15 -13.39
C ASN A 91 4.76 14.50 -12.01
N LEU A 92 5.39 13.33 -11.88
CA LEU A 92 5.72 12.74 -10.58
C LEU A 92 6.68 13.68 -9.81
N PRO A 93 6.66 13.66 -8.47
CA PRO A 93 7.43 14.60 -7.65
C PRO A 93 8.95 14.40 -7.74
N ALA A 94 9.40 13.22 -8.14
CA ALA A 94 10.80 12.86 -8.31
C ALA A 94 10.93 11.75 -9.36
N ALA A 95 12.16 11.27 -9.58
CA ALA A 95 12.43 10.17 -10.49
C ALA A 95 11.63 8.91 -10.11
N PRO A 96 11.10 8.14 -11.09
CA PRO A 96 10.23 6.99 -10.82
C PRO A 96 10.86 5.93 -9.91
N TRP A 97 12.17 5.70 -9.99
CA TRP A 97 12.87 4.73 -9.13
C TRP A 97 12.95 5.15 -7.64
N LEU A 98 12.58 6.39 -7.32
CA LEU A 98 12.44 6.87 -5.94
C LEU A 98 11.01 6.80 -5.43
N GLY A 99 10.09 6.17 -6.18
CA GLY A 99 8.69 6.09 -5.83
C GLY A 99 8.10 4.70 -5.94
N ALA A 100 7.00 4.49 -5.21
CA ALA A 100 6.18 3.28 -5.33
C ALA A 100 4.70 3.63 -5.43
N ASP A 101 3.94 2.80 -6.15
CA ASP A 101 2.47 2.86 -6.23
C ASP A 101 1.85 1.99 -5.14
N TRP A 102 1.10 2.61 -4.24
CA TRP A 102 0.46 1.95 -3.10
C TRP A 102 -0.96 1.53 -3.44
N THR A 103 -1.19 0.24 -3.49
CA THR A 103 -2.44 -0.36 -3.93
C THR A 103 -2.95 -1.41 -2.97
N ARG A 104 -4.20 -1.85 -3.17
CA ARG A 104 -4.79 -2.99 -2.44
C ARG A 104 -4.75 -2.85 -0.91
N PHE A 105 -4.86 -1.61 -0.41
CA PHE A 105 -4.99 -1.37 1.02
C PHE A 105 -6.34 -1.87 1.54
N TYR A 106 -6.31 -2.74 2.54
CA TYR A 106 -7.51 -3.21 3.23
C TYR A 106 -7.24 -3.54 4.70
N VAL A 107 -8.31 -3.45 5.48
CA VAL A 107 -8.45 -4.07 6.79
C VAL A 107 -9.54 -5.12 6.69
N ARG A 108 -9.33 -6.26 7.30
CA ARG A 108 -10.29 -7.37 7.34
C ARG A 108 -11.67 -6.88 7.77
N PRO A 109 -12.75 -7.29 7.09
CA PRO A 109 -14.08 -6.69 7.27
C PRO A 109 -14.63 -6.73 8.70
N ASP A 110 -14.42 -7.85 9.38
CA ASP A 110 -14.85 -8.05 10.78
C ASP A 110 -14.04 -7.22 11.79
N ARG A 111 -12.96 -6.59 11.36
CA ARG A 111 -12.14 -5.66 12.17
C ARG A 111 -12.44 -4.20 11.88
N ARG A 112 -13.30 -3.88 10.91
CA ARG A 112 -13.69 -2.51 10.59
C ARG A 112 -14.70 -1.98 11.60
N GLN A 113 -14.56 -0.70 11.97
CA GLN A 113 -15.47 0.01 12.85
C GLN A 113 -16.06 1.25 12.13
N GLY A 114 -16.82 0.99 11.09
CA GLY A 114 -17.36 2.06 10.24
C GLY A 114 -16.24 2.85 9.53
N ARG A 115 -16.28 4.19 9.66
CA ARG A 115 -15.25 5.09 9.10
C ARG A 115 -14.10 5.37 10.07
N ARG A 116 -14.12 4.81 11.28
CA ARG A 116 -13.07 5.03 12.27
C ARG A 116 -11.79 4.31 11.88
N ARG A 117 -10.65 4.92 12.20
CA ARG A 117 -9.35 4.27 12.10
C ARG A 117 -9.29 3.15 13.12
N THR A 118 -8.90 1.95 12.66
CA THR A 118 -8.69 0.78 13.52
C THR A 118 -7.21 0.64 13.85
N PRO A 119 -6.84 -0.13 14.89
CA PRO A 119 -5.44 -0.44 15.17
C PRO A 119 -4.73 -1.09 13.97
N GLU A 120 -5.44 -1.90 13.18
CA GLU A 120 -4.91 -2.57 12.00
C GLU A 120 -4.59 -1.56 10.86
N SER A 121 -5.50 -0.60 10.59
CA SER A 121 -5.23 0.43 9.60
C SER A 121 -4.10 1.37 10.04
N ALA A 122 -4.02 1.68 11.33
CA ALA A 122 -2.93 2.44 11.91
C ALA A 122 -1.58 1.74 11.73
N ALA A 123 -1.55 0.42 12.00
CA ALA A 123 -0.37 -0.41 11.82
C ALA A 123 0.08 -0.45 10.35
N LEU A 124 -0.87 -0.58 9.39
CA LEU A 124 -0.55 -0.54 7.96
C LEU A 124 0.03 0.80 7.53
N PHE A 125 -0.54 1.93 7.97
CA PHE A 125 0.00 3.25 7.65
C PHE A 125 1.43 3.44 8.14
N CYS A 126 1.71 3.02 9.39
CA CYS A 126 3.07 3.05 9.92
C CYS A 126 4.00 2.11 9.14
N ALA A 127 3.58 0.87 8.89
CA ALA A 127 4.41 -0.14 8.23
C ALA A 127 4.78 0.26 6.78
N VAL A 128 3.83 0.83 6.04
CA VAL A 128 4.07 1.34 4.68
C VAL A 128 5.11 2.47 4.71
N MET A 129 4.97 3.42 5.63
CA MET A 129 5.91 4.54 5.74
C MET A 129 7.30 4.09 6.24
N GLU A 130 7.36 3.19 7.22
CA GLU A 130 8.61 2.60 7.70
C GLU A 130 9.35 1.83 6.60
N HIS A 131 8.61 0.98 5.86
CA HIS A 131 9.18 0.23 4.75
C HIS A 131 9.70 1.16 3.65
N ALA A 132 8.90 2.16 3.26
CA ALA A 132 9.29 3.12 2.23
C ALA A 132 10.56 3.90 2.60
N LEU A 133 10.70 4.33 3.86
CA LEU A 133 11.92 4.96 4.37
C LEU A 133 13.12 4.00 4.32
N CYS A 134 12.92 2.73 4.73
CA CYS A 134 13.97 1.72 4.68
C CYS A 134 14.47 1.44 3.26
N GLU A 135 13.60 1.48 2.25
CA GLU A 135 13.94 1.29 0.84
C GLU A 135 14.48 2.58 0.18
N GLY A 136 14.59 3.68 0.92
CA GLY A 136 15.08 4.96 0.39
C GLY A 136 14.13 5.64 -0.58
N LEU A 137 12.84 5.32 -0.52
CA LEU A 137 11.84 5.97 -1.36
C LEU A 137 11.64 7.43 -0.93
N ALA A 138 11.42 8.32 -1.89
CA ALA A 138 11.12 9.72 -1.66
C ALA A 138 9.61 10.01 -1.59
N TYR A 139 8.79 9.16 -2.24
CA TYR A 139 7.35 9.35 -2.30
C TYR A 139 6.60 8.04 -2.58
N ILE A 140 5.31 8.05 -2.25
CA ILE A 140 4.36 6.97 -2.55
C ILE A 140 3.18 7.57 -3.27
N THR A 141 2.79 7.02 -4.42
CA THR A 141 1.55 7.35 -5.11
C THR A 141 0.43 6.41 -4.69
N PHE A 142 -0.80 6.84 -4.87
CA PHE A 142 -1.97 5.98 -4.70
C PHE A 142 -3.16 6.51 -5.49
N VAL A 143 -4.10 5.62 -5.80
CA VAL A 143 -5.41 5.96 -6.37
C VAL A 143 -6.49 5.57 -5.38
N SER A 144 -7.37 6.50 -5.06
CA SER A 144 -8.40 6.28 -4.04
C SER A 144 -9.63 7.15 -4.30
N SER A 145 -10.77 6.75 -3.73
CA SER A 145 -11.91 7.65 -3.61
C SER A 145 -11.51 8.89 -2.78
N ILE A 146 -11.98 10.07 -3.19
CA ILE A 146 -11.71 11.32 -2.45
C ILE A 146 -12.15 11.25 -0.98
N TYR A 147 -13.14 10.43 -0.66
CA TYR A 147 -13.61 10.23 0.72
C TYR A 147 -12.59 9.51 1.61
N MET A 148 -11.60 8.86 1.01
CA MET A 148 -10.52 8.18 1.76
C MET A 148 -9.34 9.10 2.08
N LEU A 149 -9.25 10.28 1.46
CA LEU A 149 -8.15 11.23 1.68
C LEU A 149 -8.10 11.70 3.15
N GLU A 150 -9.28 11.82 3.79
CA GLU A 150 -9.39 12.20 5.20
C GLU A 150 -8.57 11.27 6.12
N HIS A 151 -8.47 9.99 5.80
CA HIS A 151 -7.68 9.05 6.60
C HIS A 151 -6.19 9.40 6.59
N GLY A 152 -5.64 9.77 5.43
CA GLY A 152 -4.25 10.20 5.31
C GLY A 152 -3.99 11.58 5.92
N THR A 153 -4.87 12.54 5.69
CA THR A 153 -4.74 13.89 6.29
C THR A 153 -4.88 13.86 7.80
N SER A 154 -5.73 12.98 8.34
CA SER A 154 -5.92 12.82 9.79
C SER A 154 -4.73 12.20 10.52
N VAL A 155 -3.78 11.61 9.79
CA VAL A 155 -2.49 11.15 10.36
C VAL A 155 -1.36 12.16 10.13
N GLY A 156 -1.68 13.35 9.61
CA GLY A 156 -0.73 14.43 9.40
C GLY A 156 0.09 14.31 8.12
N TRP A 157 -0.31 13.46 7.16
CA TRP A 157 0.32 13.39 5.85
C TRP A 157 -0.14 14.54 4.96
N LYS A 158 0.81 15.14 4.26
CA LYS A 158 0.52 16.08 3.17
C LYS A 158 0.23 15.28 1.90
N ILE A 159 -1.03 15.31 1.49
CA ILE A 159 -1.49 14.64 0.26
C ILE A 159 -1.49 15.66 -0.88
N THR A 160 -0.79 15.36 -1.95
CA THR A 160 -0.71 16.21 -3.15
C THR A 160 -1.37 15.50 -4.32
N PRO A 161 -2.44 16.05 -4.91
CA PRO A 161 -3.07 15.50 -6.10
C PRO A 161 -2.13 15.48 -7.30
N LEU A 162 -2.24 14.44 -8.14
CA LEU A 162 -1.57 14.33 -9.44
C LEU A 162 -2.44 14.86 -10.59
N GLY A 163 -3.71 15.10 -10.32
CA GLY A 163 -4.69 15.66 -11.25
C GLY A 163 -6.04 15.87 -10.56
N PRO A 164 -7.04 16.40 -11.26
CA PRO A 164 -8.39 16.54 -10.73
C PRO A 164 -9.04 15.16 -10.53
N PRO A 165 -10.02 15.03 -9.61
CA PRO A 165 -10.77 13.80 -9.46
C PRO A 165 -11.62 13.52 -10.71
N ALA A 166 -11.73 12.22 -11.06
CA ALA A 166 -12.62 11.74 -12.11
C ALA A 166 -13.59 10.68 -11.55
N MET A 167 -14.70 10.49 -12.24
CA MET A 167 -15.68 9.45 -11.88
C MET A 167 -15.18 8.08 -12.40
N ILE A 168 -14.94 7.14 -11.49
CA ILE A 168 -14.60 5.75 -11.80
C ILE A 168 -15.58 4.85 -11.05
N ASP A 169 -16.30 4.00 -11.76
CA ASP A 169 -17.33 3.12 -11.21
C ASP A 169 -18.32 3.86 -10.28
N GLY A 170 -18.75 5.05 -10.71
CA GLY A 170 -19.70 5.88 -9.96
C GLY A 170 -19.15 6.55 -8.70
N LYS A 171 -17.83 6.50 -8.47
CA LYS A 171 -17.17 7.12 -7.30
C LYS A 171 -16.15 8.18 -7.74
N PRO A 172 -16.17 9.38 -7.13
CA PRO A 172 -15.13 10.37 -7.37
C PRO A 172 -13.78 9.87 -6.87
N THR A 173 -12.87 9.65 -7.80
CA THR A 173 -11.58 9.00 -7.59
C THR A 173 -10.45 9.94 -7.99
N ILE A 174 -9.37 9.93 -7.24
CA ILE A 174 -8.20 10.79 -7.43
C ILE A 174 -6.92 9.99 -7.36
N ALA A 175 -5.95 10.34 -8.20
CA ALA A 175 -4.56 9.97 -8.03
C ALA A 175 -3.85 11.04 -7.21
N ALA A 176 -3.06 10.64 -6.23
CA ALA A 176 -2.31 11.54 -5.38
C ALA A 176 -1.01 10.89 -4.91
N TRP A 177 -0.14 11.68 -4.30
CA TRP A 177 1.06 11.19 -3.66
C TRP A 177 1.26 11.77 -2.26
N ILE A 178 2.05 11.07 -1.46
CA ILE A 178 2.53 11.48 -0.13
C ILE A 178 4.05 11.45 -0.12
N GLU A 179 4.66 12.40 0.59
CA GLU A 179 6.10 12.43 0.82
C GLU A 179 6.50 11.31 1.80
N VAL A 180 7.58 10.62 1.49
CA VAL A 180 8.22 9.67 2.42
C VAL A 180 9.30 10.42 3.18
N SER A 181 9.09 10.61 4.47
CA SER A 181 10.03 11.33 5.34
C SER A 181 9.90 10.88 6.81
N GLU A 182 10.95 11.10 7.59
CA GLU A 182 10.92 10.88 9.04
C GLU A 182 9.80 11.70 9.71
N ALA A 183 9.52 12.90 9.20
CA ALA A 183 8.43 13.73 9.69
C ALA A 183 7.06 13.10 9.42
N ALA A 184 6.86 12.51 8.22
CA ALA A 184 5.63 11.81 7.87
C ALA A 184 5.44 10.56 8.76
N LEU A 185 6.51 9.80 9.03
CA LEU A 185 6.49 8.67 9.96
C LEU A 185 6.19 9.11 11.40
N TYR A 186 6.84 10.17 11.87
CA TYR A 186 6.57 10.73 13.20
C TYR A 186 5.10 11.13 13.35
N ASN A 187 4.55 11.81 12.36
CA ASN A 187 3.15 12.27 12.36
C ASN A 187 2.17 11.09 12.45
N VAL A 188 2.36 10.06 11.62
CA VAL A 188 1.47 8.90 11.67
C VAL A 188 1.58 8.15 13.00
N ARG A 189 2.77 7.97 13.54
CA ARG A 189 2.98 7.35 14.86
C ARG A 189 2.28 8.15 15.97
N LYS A 190 2.47 9.48 15.99
CA LYS A 190 1.82 10.38 16.95
C LYS A 190 0.30 10.32 16.85
N ALA A 191 -0.25 10.39 15.64
CA ALA A 191 -1.69 10.40 15.41
C ALA A 191 -2.37 9.06 15.72
N THR A 192 -1.61 7.95 15.65
CA THR A 192 -2.13 6.59 15.85
C THR A 192 -1.81 6.01 17.22
N GLY A 193 -0.88 6.61 17.97
CA GLY A 193 -0.35 6.06 19.21
C GLY A 193 0.59 4.86 19.01
N MET A 194 0.97 4.54 17.76
CA MET A 194 1.86 3.42 17.42
C MET A 194 3.32 3.86 17.53
N GLN A 195 3.99 3.48 18.63
CA GLN A 195 5.38 3.88 18.85
C GLN A 195 6.38 3.03 18.10
N ARG A 196 6.09 1.75 17.86
CA ARG A 196 6.97 0.84 17.12
C ARG A 196 6.17 -0.31 16.52
N ILE A 197 6.49 -0.63 15.27
CA ILE A 197 5.99 -1.84 14.60
C ILE A 197 7.15 -2.80 14.47
N LEU A 198 6.93 -4.06 14.86
CA LEU A 198 7.91 -5.12 14.65
C LEU A 198 7.79 -5.59 13.21
N VAL A 199 8.71 -5.15 12.36
CA VAL A 199 8.87 -5.68 11.00
C VAL A 199 9.75 -6.92 11.08
N LEU A 200 9.17 -8.11 10.88
CA LEU A 200 9.91 -9.36 10.87
C LEU A 200 10.73 -9.49 9.58
N GLY A 201 12.05 -9.63 9.71
CA GLY A 201 12.94 -10.00 8.61
C GLY A 201 13.45 -8.86 7.73
N HIS A 202 13.11 -7.61 8.01
CA HIS A 202 13.59 -6.48 7.22
C HIS A 202 14.85 -5.86 7.83
N ARG A 203 15.96 -5.94 7.10
CA ARG A 203 17.15 -5.11 7.38
C ARG A 203 16.99 -3.83 6.57
N CYS A 204 16.75 -2.69 7.23
CA CYS A 204 16.88 -1.40 6.58
C CYS A 204 18.29 -1.27 5.98
N MET A 205 18.36 -0.99 4.69
CA MET A 205 19.62 -0.59 4.07
C MET A 205 20.06 0.71 4.73
N ALA A 206 21.32 0.79 5.13
CA ALA A 206 21.86 2.04 5.66
C ALA A 206 21.75 3.13 4.57
N PRO A 207 21.34 4.37 4.91
CA PRO A 207 21.30 5.46 3.94
C PRO A 207 22.72 5.65 3.37
N GLY A 208 22.90 5.43 2.06
CA GLY A 208 24.19 5.56 1.37
C GLY A 208 24.68 4.33 0.61
N ALA A 209 23.94 3.23 0.56
CA ALA A 209 24.27 2.14 -0.36
C ALA A 209 23.96 2.60 -1.79
N GLU A 210 25.02 2.88 -2.58
CA GLU A 210 24.92 3.25 -3.99
C GLU A 210 24.19 2.14 -4.77
N HIS A 211 23.15 2.52 -5.51
CA HIS A 211 22.57 1.64 -6.52
C HIS A 211 23.66 1.26 -7.53
N PRO A 212 23.83 -0.03 -7.87
CA PRO A 212 24.75 -0.41 -8.92
C PRO A 212 24.32 0.27 -10.24
N PRO A 213 25.26 0.81 -11.04
CA PRO A 213 24.94 1.44 -12.29
C PRO A 213 24.23 0.44 -13.22
N VAL A 214 23.10 0.87 -13.75
CA VAL A 214 22.37 0.12 -14.80
C VAL A 214 23.20 0.23 -16.07
N HIS A 215 23.71 -0.90 -16.54
CA HIS A 215 24.33 -1.06 -17.85
C HIS A 215 23.27 -1.32 -18.93
#